data_70fe562396122bd92919d462009610a6
#
_entry.id   70fe562396122bd92919d462009610a6
#
_cell.length_a   1.000
_cell.length_b   1.000
_cell.length_c   1.000
_cell.angle_alpha   90.00
_cell.angle_beta   90.00
_cell.angle_gamma   90.00
#
_symmetry.space_group_name_H-M   'P 1'
#
loop_
_entity.id
_entity.type
_entity.pdbx_description
1 polymer ?
#
loop_
_entity_poly.entity_id
_entity_poly.type
_entity_poly.pdbx_seq_one_letter_code
_entity_poly.pdbx_strand_id
1 'polypeptide(L)'
;MTEKLSQIIDSAFEKRAELNLQTQGEIRDAVAQTMAALDAGTIRICEKKDGIWQVNQWMKKAILLSFRLNDNFLSKSQSVAGSALGYFDKVPLKFSNWGEAEFRAAGFRVIPGAVVRHSAFIGKGAVLLPSFVNVGAYVDEGTMVDTWATVGSCAQIGKNCHISGGAGIGGVLEPLQANPVIIEDNCFIGARSEIAEGVIVEQGSVISMGVYIGASTKIIDRESGEVFYGRVPAYSVVVPGNVASTKGQRENGQNLSLYAAIIVKRVDEKTRSKTSINELLRD
;
A
#
# COMPACT_ATOMS: atom_id res chain seq x y z
N MET A 1 -3.75 -22.82 -12.65
CA MET A 1 -4.93 -21.91 -12.52
C MET A 1 -4.55 -20.47 -12.85
N THR A 2 -3.54 -19.92 -12.23
CA THR A 2 -3.08 -18.51 -12.38
C THR A 2 -2.66 -18.17 -13.83
N GLU A 3 -1.96 -19.09 -14.50
CA GLU A 3 -1.51 -18.91 -15.90
C GLU A 3 -2.69 -18.78 -16.87
N LYS A 4 -3.72 -19.62 -16.72
CA LYS A 4 -4.93 -19.50 -17.54
C LYS A 4 -5.66 -18.19 -17.30
N LEU A 5 -5.77 -17.73 -16.04
CA LEU A 5 -6.40 -16.45 -15.72
C LEU A 5 -5.61 -15.29 -16.33
N SER A 6 -4.29 -15.29 -16.23
CA SER A 6 -3.45 -14.22 -16.79
C SER A 6 -3.62 -14.11 -18.31
N GLN A 7 -3.63 -15.22 -19.04
CA GLN A 7 -3.84 -15.25 -20.49
C GLN A 7 -5.19 -14.66 -20.90
N ILE A 8 -6.26 -15.03 -20.19
CA ILE A 8 -7.61 -14.51 -20.47
C ILE A 8 -7.66 -13.01 -20.19
N ILE A 9 -7.14 -12.57 -19.03
CA ILE A 9 -7.14 -11.17 -18.63
C ILE A 9 -6.29 -10.31 -19.57
N ASP A 10 -5.09 -10.76 -19.94
CA ASP A 10 -4.22 -10.04 -20.88
C ASP A 10 -4.89 -9.88 -22.25
N SER A 11 -5.46 -10.97 -22.79
CA SER A 11 -6.20 -10.91 -24.06
C SER A 11 -7.43 -10.00 -23.98
N ALA A 12 -8.19 -10.05 -22.88
CA ALA A 12 -9.35 -9.20 -22.66
C ALA A 12 -8.94 -7.72 -22.55
N PHE A 13 -7.81 -7.43 -21.91
CA PHE A 13 -7.32 -6.06 -21.73
C PHE A 13 -6.95 -5.39 -23.07
N GLU A 14 -6.39 -6.13 -24.03
CA GLU A 14 -6.13 -5.61 -25.37
C GLU A 14 -7.42 -5.19 -26.10
N LYS A 15 -8.55 -5.87 -25.81
CA LYS A 15 -9.88 -5.58 -26.37
C LYS A 15 -10.78 -4.79 -25.42
N ARG A 16 -10.20 -4.15 -24.41
CA ARG A 16 -10.96 -3.50 -23.31
C ARG A 16 -11.95 -2.41 -23.80
N ALA A 17 -11.75 -1.82 -24.97
CA ALA A 17 -12.68 -0.84 -25.53
C ALA A 17 -14.03 -1.46 -25.93
N GLU A 18 -14.05 -2.77 -26.22
CA GLU A 18 -15.24 -3.52 -26.62
C GLU A 18 -16.02 -4.07 -25.40
N LEU A 19 -15.38 -4.07 -24.22
CA LEU A 19 -15.97 -4.63 -22.99
C LEU A 19 -16.85 -3.60 -22.29
N ASN A 20 -18.00 -4.06 -21.81
CA ASN A 20 -19.03 -3.23 -21.19
C ASN A 20 -19.85 -4.03 -20.16
N LEU A 21 -20.91 -3.43 -19.64
CA LEU A 21 -21.78 -4.01 -18.62
C LEU A 21 -22.50 -5.30 -19.09
N GLN A 22 -22.70 -5.48 -20.41
CA GLN A 22 -23.36 -6.64 -21.01
C GLN A 22 -22.41 -7.79 -21.28
N THR A 23 -21.09 -7.59 -21.18
CA THR A 23 -20.09 -8.64 -21.35
C THR A 23 -20.33 -9.77 -20.34
N GLN A 24 -20.46 -11.00 -20.81
CA GLN A 24 -20.68 -12.20 -20.02
C GLN A 24 -19.65 -13.30 -20.35
N GLY A 25 -19.73 -14.44 -19.65
CA GLY A 25 -18.92 -15.63 -19.92
C GLY A 25 -17.46 -15.50 -19.44
N GLU A 26 -16.54 -16.18 -20.12
CA GLU A 26 -15.17 -16.45 -19.64
C GLU A 26 -14.41 -15.21 -19.16
N ILE A 27 -14.56 -14.06 -19.82
CA ILE A 27 -13.87 -12.82 -19.43
C ILE A 27 -14.40 -12.32 -18.08
N ARG A 28 -15.73 -12.24 -17.92
CA ARG A 28 -16.33 -11.80 -16.66
C ARG A 28 -15.99 -12.75 -15.53
N ASP A 29 -16.04 -14.05 -15.79
CA ASP A 29 -15.72 -15.09 -14.80
C ASP A 29 -14.25 -15.04 -14.38
N ALA A 30 -13.32 -14.84 -15.32
CA ALA A 30 -11.89 -14.69 -15.02
C ALA A 30 -11.60 -13.43 -14.19
N VAL A 31 -12.24 -12.31 -14.50
CA VAL A 31 -12.12 -11.08 -13.71
C VAL A 31 -12.67 -11.32 -12.30
N ALA A 32 -13.86 -11.90 -12.16
CA ALA A 32 -14.48 -12.17 -10.86
C ALA A 32 -13.62 -13.12 -10.00
N GLN A 33 -13.10 -14.21 -10.61
CA GLN A 33 -12.20 -15.14 -9.93
C GLN A 33 -10.89 -14.46 -9.47
N THR A 34 -10.32 -13.59 -10.30
CA THR A 34 -9.11 -12.86 -9.95
C THR A 34 -9.37 -11.91 -8.78
N MET A 35 -10.48 -11.15 -8.82
CA MET A 35 -10.85 -10.24 -7.73
C MET A 35 -11.09 -10.99 -6.42
N ALA A 36 -11.76 -12.14 -6.46
CA ALA A 36 -11.99 -12.99 -5.29
C ALA A 36 -10.69 -13.60 -4.75
N ALA A 37 -9.77 -14.01 -5.62
CA ALA A 37 -8.49 -14.58 -5.23
C ALA A 37 -7.56 -13.52 -4.59
N LEU A 38 -7.57 -12.27 -5.08
CA LEU A 38 -6.90 -11.12 -4.45
C LEU A 38 -7.52 -10.83 -3.08
N ASP A 39 -8.84 -10.80 -2.97
CA ASP A 39 -9.57 -10.55 -1.72
C ASP A 39 -9.26 -11.59 -0.65
N ALA A 40 -9.11 -12.85 -1.06
CA ALA A 40 -8.73 -13.96 -0.19
C ALA A 40 -7.22 -14.05 0.10
N GLY A 41 -6.39 -13.27 -0.58
CA GLY A 41 -4.94 -13.31 -0.44
C GLY A 41 -4.27 -14.57 -1.00
N THR A 42 -5.00 -15.37 -1.81
CA THR A 42 -4.44 -16.58 -2.44
C THR A 42 -3.55 -16.27 -3.63
N ILE A 43 -3.67 -15.06 -4.17
CA ILE A 43 -2.74 -14.45 -5.13
C ILE A 43 -2.39 -13.04 -4.66
N ARG A 44 -1.24 -12.53 -5.10
CA ARG A 44 -0.72 -11.24 -4.67
C ARG A 44 -0.17 -10.46 -5.85
N ILE A 45 -0.44 -9.15 -5.91
CA ILE A 45 0.00 -8.29 -7.02
C ILE A 45 1.53 -8.21 -7.10
N CYS A 46 2.21 -8.12 -5.96
CA CYS A 46 3.67 -8.17 -5.93
C CYS A 46 4.14 -9.37 -5.15
N GLU A 47 5.07 -10.12 -5.72
CA GLU A 47 5.71 -11.28 -5.11
C GLU A 47 7.22 -11.10 -5.12
N LYS A 48 7.89 -11.53 -4.03
CA LYS A 48 9.35 -11.52 -3.95
C LYS A 48 9.89 -12.86 -4.44
N LYS A 49 10.57 -12.85 -5.59
CA LYS A 49 11.22 -14.03 -6.18
C LYS A 49 12.73 -13.78 -6.25
N ASP A 50 13.50 -14.69 -5.72
CA ASP A 50 14.98 -14.58 -5.67
C ASP A 50 15.47 -13.24 -5.10
N GLY A 51 14.78 -12.74 -4.06
CA GLY A 51 15.09 -11.47 -3.41
C GLY A 51 14.62 -10.22 -4.14
N ILE A 52 14.02 -10.35 -5.32
CA ILE A 52 13.56 -9.24 -6.16
C ILE A 52 12.03 -9.20 -6.19
N TRP A 53 11.45 -8.02 -5.96
CA TRP A 53 10.03 -7.81 -6.10
C TRP A 53 9.61 -7.78 -7.57
N GLN A 54 8.65 -8.62 -7.92
CA GLN A 54 8.03 -8.70 -9.25
C GLN A 54 6.57 -8.29 -9.16
N VAL A 55 6.12 -7.51 -10.14
CA VAL A 55 4.73 -7.04 -10.23
C VAL A 55 3.97 -7.87 -11.26
N ASN A 56 2.92 -8.53 -10.83
CA ASN A 56 2.00 -9.29 -11.66
C ASN A 56 1.00 -8.33 -12.33
N GLN A 57 1.40 -7.66 -13.40
CA GLN A 57 0.61 -6.60 -14.06
C GLN A 57 -0.77 -7.07 -14.52
N TRP A 58 -0.92 -8.35 -14.89
CA TRP A 58 -2.19 -8.91 -15.30
C TRP A 58 -3.27 -8.78 -14.21
N MET A 59 -2.90 -8.83 -12.93
CA MET A 59 -3.86 -8.62 -11.84
C MET A 59 -4.34 -7.15 -11.76
N LYS A 60 -3.47 -6.19 -12.05
CA LYS A 60 -3.87 -4.76 -12.19
C LYS A 60 -4.83 -4.59 -13.37
N LYS A 61 -4.57 -5.26 -14.50
CA LYS A 61 -5.49 -5.29 -15.64
C LYS A 61 -6.85 -5.86 -15.25
N ALA A 62 -6.90 -6.92 -14.45
CA ALA A 62 -8.16 -7.48 -13.96
C ALA A 62 -8.97 -6.47 -13.14
N ILE A 63 -8.32 -5.71 -12.25
CA ILE A 63 -8.97 -4.65 -11.48
C ILE A 63 -9.54 -3.57 -12.42
N LEU A 64 -8.77 -3.12 -13.42
CA LEU A 64 -9.24 -2.12 -14.40
C LEU A 64 -10.41 -2.64 -15.24
N LEU A 65 -10.36 -3.91 -15.66
CA LEU A 65 -11.47 -4.55 -16.36
C LEU A 65 -12.73 -4.63 -15.48
N SER A 66 -12.57 -4.89 -14.19
CA SER A 66 -13.73 -4.94 -13.28
C SER A 66 -14.53 -3.65 -13.26
N PHE A 67 -13.87 -2.47 -13.38
CA PHE A 67 -14.55 -1.18 -13.45
C PHE A 67 -15.37 -0.98 -14.73
N ARG A 68 -15.01 -1.67 -15.82
CA ARG A 68 -15.77 -1.65 -17.08
C ARG A 68 -16.94 -2.61 -17.07
N LEU A 69 -16.75 -3.74 -16.40
CA LEU A 69 -17.74 -4.81 -16.34
C LEU A 69 -18.85 -4.56 -15.30
N ASN A 70 -18.63 -3.69 -14.32
CA ASN A 70 -19.56 -3.42 -13.25
C ASN A 70 -20.10 -1.98 -13.32
N ASP A 71 -21.39 -1.85 -13.07
CA ASP A 71 -22.02 -0.54 -12.90
C ASP A 71 -21.92 -0.08 -11.46
N ASN A 72 -22.16 1.21 -11.25
CA ASN A 72 -22.33 1.75 -9.91
C ASN A 72 -23.59 1.19 -9.27
N PHE A 73 -23.51 0.86 -8.00
CA PHE A 73 -24.67 0.42 -7.23
C PHE A 73 -24.73 1.14 -5.88
N LEU A 74 -25.94 1.29 -5.39
CA LEU A 74 -26.15 1.87 -4.07
C LEU A 74 -25.88 0.82 -3.00
N SER A 75 -24.83 1.02 -2.23
CA SER A 75 -24.60 0.27 -1.00
C SER A 75 -24.96 1.11 0.22
N LYS A 76 -25.50 0.48 1.25
CA LYS A 76 -25.84 1.11 2.52
C LYS A 76 -24.91 0.60 3.61
N SER A 77 -24.34 1.51 4.38
CA SER A 77 -23.55 1.19 5.57
C SER A 77 -24.07 2.02 6.74
N GLN A 78 -23.89 1.56 7.93
CA GLN A 78 -24.12 2.38 9.12
C GLN A 78 -22.90 3.25 9.38
N SER A 79 -23.13 4.53 9.65
CA SER A 79 -22.07 5.40 10.16
C SER A 79 -21.70 5.05 11.60
N VAL A 80 -20.57 5.57 12.06
CA VAL A 80 -20.16 5.49 13.47
C VAL A 80 -21.23 6.06 14.42
N ALA A 81 -22.03 7.01 13.94
CA ALA A 81 -23.14 7.63 14.69
C ALA A 81 -24.48 6.87 14.52
N GLY A 82 -24.48 5.69 13.89
CA GLY A 82 -25.69 4.88 13.70
C GLY A 82 -26.63 5.32 12.56
N SER A 83 -26.34 6.42 11.88
CA SER A 83 -27.09 6.84 10.70
C SER A 83 -26.71 6.03 9.47
N ALA A 84 -27.67 5.72 8.60
CA ALA A 84 -27.40 5.05 7.34
C ALA A 84 -26.66 6.00 6.39
N LEU A 85 -25.51 5.55 5.88
CA LEU A 85 -24.79 6.23 4.81
C LEU A 85 -25.01 5.47 3.50
N GLY A 86 -25.28 6.21 2.42
CA GLY A 86 -25.33 5.68 1.06
C GLY A 86 -23.99 5.90 0.36
N TYR A 87 -23.51 4.87 -0.32
CA TYR A 87 -22.35 4.93 -1.20
C TYR A 87 -22.77 4.47 -2.59
N PHE A 88 -22.22 5.10 -3.63
CA PHE A 88 -22.54 4.78 -5.01
C PHE A 88 -21.24 4.52 -5.79
N ASP A 89 -20.86 3.26 -5.88
CA ASP A 89 -19.57 2.85 -6.46
C ASP A 89 -19.70 1.50 -7.19
N LYS A 90 -18.72 1.19 -8.02
CA LYS A 90 -18.59 -0.06 -8.77
C LYS A 90 -18.01 -1.21 -7.96
N VAL A 91 -17.31 -0.91 -6.88
CA VAL A 91 -16.59 -1.88 -6.06
C VAL A 91 -17.27 -2.00 -4.69
N PRO A 92 -17.74 -3.19 -4.31
CA PRO A 92 -18.30 -3.38 -2.98
C PRO A 92 -17.23 -3.18 -1.90
N LEU A 93 -17.67 -2.87 -0.70
CA LEU A 93 -16.80 -2.93 0.48
C LEU A 93 -16.62 -4.39 0.91
N LYS A 94 -15.41 -4.74 1.32
CA LYS A 94 -15.05 -6.10 1.74
C LYS A 94 -15.99 -6.68 2.78
N PHE A 95 -16.42 -5.88 3.73
CA PHE A 95 -17.21 -6.34 4.87
C PHE A 95 -18.73 -6.17 4.71
N SER A 96 -19.23 -5.80 3.53
CA SER A 96 -20.65 -5.49 3.32
C SER A 96 -21.60 -6.61 3.72
N ASN A 97 -21.17 -7.86 3.61
CA ASN A 97 -21.97 -9.05 3.91
C ASN A 97 -21.38 -9.91 5.04
N TRP A 98 -20.44 -9.36 5.82
CA TRP A 98 -19.79 -10.10 6.91
C TRP A 98 -20.62 -10.01 8.19
N GLY A 99 -20.77 -11.15 8.83
CA GLY A 99 -21.24 -11.28 10.21
C GLY A 99 -20.12 -11.65 11.16
N GLU A 100 -20.45 -11.95 12.40
CA GLU A 100 -19.49 -12.31 13.45
C GLU A 100 -18.65 -13.54 13.09
N ALA A 101 -19.25 -14.52 12.39
CA ALA A 101 -18.57 -15.76 12.01
C ALA A 101 -17.40 -15.49 11.04
N GLU A 102 -17.60 -14.62 10.05
CA GLU A 102 -16.58 -14.26 9.08
C GLU A 102 -15.43 -13.49 9.74
N PHE A 103 -15.72 -12.54 10.62
CA PHE A 103 -14.69 -11.81 11.37
C PHE A 103 -13.89 -12.72 12.30
N ARG A 104 -14.54 -13.66 13.01
CA ARG A 104 -13.85 -14.64 13.86
C ARG A 104 -12.94 -15.56 13.05
N ALA A 105 -13.41 -16.03 11.91
CA ALA A 105 -12.62 -16.88 11.00
C ALA A 105 -11.42 -16.13 10.42
N ALA A 106 -11.58 -14.88 10.04
CA ALA A 106 -10.52 -14.02 9.49
C ALA A 106 -9.48 -13.63 10.56
N GLY A 107 -9.90 -13.48 11.81
CA GLY A 107 -8.99 -13.31 12.96
C GLY A 107 -8.28 -11.97 13.03
N PHE A 108 -8.85 -10.90 12.48
CA PHE A 108 -8.36 -9.52 12.60
C PHE A 108 -9.43 -8.60 13.21
N ARG A 109 -9.02 -7.39 13.60
CA ARG A 109 -9.91 -6.39 14.19
C ARG A 109 -10.16 -5.23 13.23
N VAL A 110 -11.42 -4.78 13.15
CA VAL A 110 -11.83 -3.61 12.36
C VAL A 110 -12.58 -2.66 13.28
N ILE A 111 -12.04 -1.46 13.46
CA ILE A 111 -12.66 -0.41 14.26
C ILE A 111 -13.69 0.34 13.38
N PRO A 112 -14.84 0.78 13.96
CA PRO A 112 -15.84 1.52 13.20
C PRO A 112 -15.24 2.71 12.45
N GLY A 113 -15.60 2.84 11.15
CA GLY A 113 -15.06 3.87 10.27
C GLY A 113 -13.89 3.42 9.38
N ALA A 114 -13.34 2.22 9.60
CA ALA A 114 -12.41 1.64 8.64
C ALA A 114 -13.12 1.23 7.35
N VAL A 115 -12.53 1.57 6.20
CA VAL A 115 -13.05 1.26 4.87
C VAL A 115 -12.07 0.36 4.14
N VAL A 116 -12.52 -0.82 3.74
CA VAL A 116 -11.73 -1.76 2.92
C VAL A 116 -12.52 -2.09 1.67
N ARG A 117 -11.96 -1.82 0.51
CA ARG A 117 -12.59 -2.15 -0.78
C ARG A 117 -12.34 -3.63 -1.12
N HIS A 118 -13.33 -4.28 -1.72
CA HIS A 118 -13.20 -5.67 -2.18
C HIS A 118 -11.97 -5.85 -3.07
N SER A 119 -11.32 -6.99 -3.00
CA SER A 119 -10.01 -7.35 -3.55
C SER A 119 -8.79 -6.86 -2.74
N ALA A 120 -8.98 -6.10 -1.66
CA ALA A 120 -7.92 -5.88 -0.70
C ALA A 120 -7.84 -7.05 0.28
N PHE A 121 -6.65 -7.59 0.50
CA PHE A 121 -6.41 -8.65 1.48
C PHE A 121 -6.02 -8.05 2.85
N ILE A 122 -6.55 -8.63 3.92
CA ILE A 122 -6.20 -8.30 5.31
C ILE A 122 -5.82 -9.59 6.02
N GLY A 123 -4.60 -9.66 6.51
CA GLY A 123 -4.02 -10.81 7.18
C GLY A 123 -4.49 -10.97 8.62
N LYS A 124 -4.35 -12.20 9.15
CA LYS A 124 -4.72 -12.55 10.52
C LYS A 124 -3.96 -11.70 11.54
N GLY A 125 -4.62 -11.30 12.61
CA GLY A 125 -4.02 -10.47 13.66
C GLY A 125 -3.85 -9.00 13.30
N ALA A 126 -4.18 -8.59 12.06
CA ALA A 126 -4.17 -7.18 11.70
C ALA A 126 -5.18 -6.36 12.51
N VAL A 127 -4.90 -5.07 12.65
CA VAL A 127 -5.79 -4.12 13.31
C VAL A 127 -5.99 -2.93 12.40
N LEU A 128 -7.22 -2.71 11.97
CA LEU A 128 -7.61 -1.56 11.16
C LEU A 128 -8.36 -0.56 12.02
N LEU A 129 -7.76 0.60 12.30
CA LEU A 129 -8.46 1.75 12.85
C LEU A 129 -9.25 2.44 11.72
N PRO A 130 -10.01 3.53 12.00
CA PRO A 130 -10.66 4.31 10.94
C PRO A 130 -9.63 4.72 9.88
N SER A 131 -9.53 3.96 8.83
CA SER A 131 -8.49 4.03 7.79
C SER A 131 -9.07 3.62 6.45
N PHE A 132 -8.31 3.77 5.38
CA PHE A 132 -8.77 3.39 4.04
C PHE A 132 -7.79 2.41 3.40
N VAL A 133 -8.29 1.23 2.99
CA VAL A 133 -7.52 0.23 2.24
C VAL A 133 -8.17 0.01 0.87
N ASN A 134 -7.43 0.32 -0.18
CA ASN A 134 -7.94 0.37 -1.55
C ASN A 134 -7.82 -0.98 -2.26
N VAL A 135 -8.43 -1.08 -3.45
CA VAL A 135 -8.48 -2.29 -4.30
C VAL A 135 -7.10 -2.89 -4.55
N GLY A 136 -6.99 -4.20 -4.47
CA GLY A 136 -5.74 -4.93 -4.73
C GLY A 136 -4.63 -4.70 -3.71
N ALA A 137 -4.86 -3.90 -2.67
CA ALA A 137 -3.90 -3.75 -1.58
C ALA A 137 -3.75 -5.05 -0.79
N TYR A 138 -2.58 -5.24 -0.22
CA TYR A 138 -2.25 -6.39 0.62
C TYR A 138 -1.70 -5.92 1.95
N VAL A 139 -2.40 -6.21 3.03
CA VAL A 139 -1.99 -5.92 4.41
C VAL A 139 -1.77 -7.25 5.10
N ASP A 140 -0.52 -7.57 5.42
CA ASP A 140 -0.13 -8.88 5.95
C ASP A 140 -0.38 -8.99 7.46
N GLU A 141 -0.12 -10.18 8.01
CA GLU A 141 -0.41 -10.60 9.38
C GLU A 141 0.18 -9.65 10.43
N GLY A 142 -0.57 -9.40 11.49
CA GLY A 142 -0.13 -8.63 12.65
C GLY A 142 0.07 -7.13 12.40
N THR A 143 -0.18 -6.65 11.19
CA THR A 143 0.02 -5.24 10.83
C THR A 143 -1.10 -4.36 11.34
N MET A 144 -0.72 -3.18 11.86
CA MET A 144 -1.66 -2.13 12.25
C MET A 144 -1.72 -1.04 11.18
N VAL A 145 -2.94 -0.72 10.74
CA VAL A 145 -3.23 0.47 9.93
C VAL A 145 -3.99 1.44 10.83
N ASP A 146 -3.30 2.47 11.27
CA ASP A 146 -3.77 3.38 12.32
C ASP A 146 -4.73 4.46 11.77
N THR A 147 -5.22 5.31 12.66
CA THR A 147 -6.30 6.28 12.40
C THR A 147 -5.94 7.23 11.25
N TRP A 148 -6.83 7.31 10.27
CA TRP A 148 -6.70 8.13 9.05
C TRP A 148 -5.50 7.78 8.16
N ALA A 149 -4.85 6.65 8.38
CA ALA A 149 -3.87 6.13 7.44
C ALA A 149 -4.55 5.60 6.18
N THR A 150 -3.84 5.63 5.07
CA THR A 150 -4.29 5.11 3.77
C THR A 150 -3.32 4.08 3.22
N VAL A 151 -3.88 2.99 2.68
CA VAL A 151 -3.14 2.00 1.88
C VAL A 151 -3.71 2.05 0.47
N GLY A 152 -2.95 2.61 -0.44
CA GLY A 152 -3.37 2.88 -1.82
C GLY A 152 -3.56 1.60 -2.65
N SER A 153 -4.15 1.77 -3.83
CA SER A 153 -4.43 0.63 -4.74
C SER A 153 -3.17 -0.18 -5.02
N CYS A 154 -3.27 -1.48 -4.86
CA CYS A 154 -2.18 -2.43 -5.12
C CYS A 154 -0.96 -2.31 -4.20
N ALA A 155 -0.93 -1.39 -3.24
CA ALA A 155 0.17 -1.27 -2.28
C ALA A 155 0.31 -2.55 -1.43
N GLN A 156 1.54 -2.90 -1.08
CA GLN A 156 1.86 -4.15 -0.39
C GLN A 156 2.51 -3.85 0.95
N ILE A 157 1.84 -4.24 2.02
CA ILE A 157 2.35 -4.09 3.39
C ILE A 157 2.70 -5.47 3.94
N GLY A 158 3.89 -5.63 4.42
CA GLY A 158 4.39 -6.86 5.04
C GLY A 158 3.82 -7.11 6.44
N LYS A 159 4.40 -8.10 7.12
CA LYS A 159 3.98 -8.56 8.45
C LYS A 159 4.47 -7.62 9.55
N ASN A 160 3.66 -7.54 10.61
CA ASN A 160 4.01 -6.81 11.84
C ASN A 160 4.47 -5.36 11.60
N CYS A 161 3.92 -4.72 10.57
CA CYS A 161 4.16 -3.31 10.31
C CYS A 161 3.23 -2.43 11.15
N HIS A 162 3.65 -1.19 11.37
CA HIS A 162 2.80 -0.16 11.93
C HIS A 162 2.75 1.02 10.95
N ILE A 163 1.59 1.23 10.34
CA ILE A 163 1.30 2.39 9.50
C ILE A 163 0.60 3.40 10.40
N SER A 164 1.35 4.38 10.89
CA SER A 164 0.88 5.29 11.95
C SER A 164 -0.18 6.28 11.46
N GLY A 165 -0.79 7.00 12.39
CA GLY A 165 -1.92 7.89 12.15
C GLY A 165 -1.69 8.88 11.01
N GLY A 166 -2.58 8.86 10.03
CA GLY A 166 -2.54 9.73 8.86
C GLY A 166 -1.35 9.52 7.93
N ALA A 167 -0.59 8.43 8.07
CA ALA A 167 0.42 8.07 7.09
C ALA A 167 -0.23 7.60 5.78
N GLY A 168 0.35 7.99 4.65
CA GLY A 168 -0.10 7.60 3.33
C GLY A 168 0.86 6.60 2.68
N ILE A 169 0.33 5.45 2.28
CA ILE A 169 1.04 4.50 1.43
C ILE A 169 0.44 4.59 0.04
N GLY A 170 1.20 5.18 -0.88
CA GLY A 170 0.78 5.44 -2.23
C GLY A 170 0.47 4.16 -2.98
N GLY A 171 -0.60 4.19 -3.74
CA GLY A 171 -1.01 3.11 -4.62
C GLY A 171 -0.81 3.49 -6.06
N VAL A 172 -0.64 2.50 -6.91
CA VAL A 172 -0.61 2.68 -8.36
C VAL A 172 -1.40 1.60 -9.05
N LEU A 173 -2.57 1.98 -9.54
CA LEU A 173 -3.34 1.16 -10.46
C LEU A 173 -3.06 1.57 -11.91
N GLU A 174 -3.07 2.87 -12.17
CA GLU A 174 -2.73 3.49 -13.45
C GLU A 174 -1.62 4.55 -13.24
N PRO A 175 -0.64 4.63 -14.15
CA PRO A 175 -0.44 3.79 -15.33
C PRO A 175 0.02 2.36 -14.95
N LEU A 176 -0.31 1.37 -15.79
CA LEU A 176 -0.03 -0.06 -15.53
C LEU A 176 1.43 -0.36 -15.23
N GLN A 177 2.36 0.29 -15.93
CA GLN A 177 3.81 0.08 -15.81
C GLN A 177 4.39 0.63 -14.51
N ALA A 178 3.69 1.52 -13.80
CA ALA A 178 4.18 2.03 -12.52
C ALA A 178 4.03 0.97 -11.42
N ASN A 179 5.04 0.85 -10.58
CA ASN A 179 5.07 -0.13 -9.50
C ASN A 179 4.31 0.39 -8.29
N PRO A 180 3.57 -0.47 -7.58
CA PRO A 180 2.98 -0.11 -6.28
C PRO A 180 4.06 0.00 -5.21
N VAL A 181 3.77 0.78 -4.17
CA VAL A 181 4.62 0.88 -2.98
C VAL A 181 4.66 -0.46 -2.25
N ILE A 182 5.83 -0.80 -1.75
CA ILE A 182 6.07 -2.00 -0.96
C ILE A 182 6.69 -1.59 0.38
N ILE A 183 6.04 -1.96 1.47
CA ILE A 183 6.57 -1.88 2.83
C ILE A 183 6.84 -3.31 3.25
N GLU A 184 8.10 -3.68 3.46
CA GLU A 184 8.46 -5.02 3.90
C GLU A 184 8.17 -5.24 5.39
N ASP A 185 8.46 -6.44 5.90
CA ASP A 185 8.10 -6.86 7.25
C ASP A 185 8.75 -6.01 8.35
N ASN A 186 8.08 -5.90 9.48
CA ASN A 186 8.57 -5.25 10.71
C ASN A 186 8.89 -3.75 10.56
N CYS A 187 8.35 -3.08 9.55
CA CYS A 187 8.55 -1.65 9.35
C CYS A 187 7.63 -0.81 10.25
N PHE A 188 8.13 0.36 10.62
CA PHE A 188 7.36 1.42 11.26
C PHE A 188 7.32 2.65 10.36
N ILE A 189 6.13 3.08 9.97
CA ILE A 189 5.90 4.28 9.17
C ILE A 189 5.28 5.34 10.07
N GLY A 190 6.04 6.36 10.39
CA GLY A 190 5.67 7.43 11.33
C GLY A 190 4.47 8.25 10.86
N ALA A 191 3.78 8.86 11.81
CA ALA A 191 2.57 9.63 11.55
C ALA A 191 2.77 10.72 10.48
N ARG A 192 1.77 10.89 9.60
CA ARG A 192 1.79 11.88 8.52
C ARG A 192 2.96 11.75 7.54
N SER A 193 3.63 10.60 7.50
CA SER A 193 4.60 10.31 6.43
C SER A 193 3.88 9.85 5.17
N GLU A 194 4.51 10.09 4.01
CA GLU A 194 3.99 9.65 2.71
C GLU A 194 5.06 8.86 1.97
N ILE A 195 4.75 7.63 1.61
CA ILE A 195 5.59 6.76 0.79
C ILE A 195 4.86 6.51 -0.51
N ALA A 196 5.40 6.97 -1.63
CA ALA A 196 4.69 6.99 -2.92
C ALA A 196 5.56 6.47 -4.08
N GLU A 197 4.99 6.43 -5.29
CA GLU A 197 5.68 6.20 -6.56
C GLU A 197 6.52 4.91 -6.61
N GLY A 198 6.00 3.81 -6.04
CA GLY A 198 6.66 2.50 -6.10
C GLY A 198 7.90 2.34 -5.23
N VAL A 199 8.10 3.22 -4.28
CA VAL A 199 9.20 3.12 -3.30
C VAL A 199 9.08 1.82 -2.52
N ILE A 200 10.22 1.16 -2.30
CA ILE A 200 10.33 -0.02 -1.45
C ILE A 200 10.98 0.40 -0.12
N VAL A 201 10.28 0.18 0.97
CA VAL A 201 10.84 0.31 2.33
C VAL A 201 11.18 -1.10 2.80
N GLU A 202 12.48 -1.40 2.88
CA GLU A 202 12.94 -2.74 3.22
C GLU A 202 12.77 -3.04 4.71
N GLN A 203 12.78 -4.34 5.03
CA GLN A 203 12.41 -4.89 6.33
C GLN A 203 13.06 -4.17 7.52
N GLY A 204 12.32 -4.07 8.60
CA GLY A 204 12.79 -3.53 9.87
C GLY A 204 13.07 -2.03 9.89
N SER A 205 12.83 -1.32 8.79
CA SER A 205 13.08 0.13 8.72
C SER A 205 12.11 0.93 9.57
N VAL A 206 12.58 2.04 10.09
CA VAL A 206 11.84 3.01 10.89
C VAL A 206 11.83 4.34 10.16
N ILE A 207 10.67 4.73 9.70
CA ILE A 207 10.44 6.05 9.11
C ILE A 207 9.86 6.96 10.19
N SER A 208 10.52 8.06 10.50
CA SER A 208 10.03 9.05 11.46
C SER A 208 8.76 9.74 10.95
N MET A 209 8.07 10.45 11.82
CA MET A 209 6.92 11.25 11.41
C MET A 209 7.30 12.33 10.39
N GLY A 210 6.39 12.62 9.45
CA GLY A 210 6.54 13.71 8.48
C GLY A 210 7.64 13.49 7.44
N VAL A 211 7.99 12.25 7.13
CA VAL A 211 8.94 11.90 6.06
C VAL A 211 8.19 11.63 4.76
N TYR A 212 8.57 12.28 3.67
CA TYR A 212 7.95 12.19 2.36
C TYR A 212 8.92 11.58 1.35
N ILE A 213 8.62 10.38 0.84
CA ILE A 213 9.49 9.65 -0.07
C ILE A 213 8.74 9.27 -1.35
N GLY A 214 9.12 9.88 -2.46
CA GLY A 214 8.76 9.46 -3.81
C GLY A 214 9.98 8.92 -4.56
N ALA A 215 9.79 8.46 -5.80
CA ALA A 215 10.84 7.83 -6.61
C ALA A 215 12.08 8.72 -6.82
N SER A 216 11.89 10.05 -6.85
CA SER A 216 12.95 11.03 -7.05
C SER A 216 13.49 11.65 -5.76
N THR A 217 12.93 11.31 -4.60
CA THR A 217 13.40 11.81 -3.32
C THR A 217 14.78 11.26 -3.00
N LYS A 218 15.73 12.16 -2.68
CA LYS A 218 17.04 11.74 -2.20
C LYS A 218 16.90 11.14 -0.80
N ILE A 219 17.41 9.95 -0.62
CA ILE A 219 17.52 9.25 0.66
C ILE A 219 19.03 9.17 0.95
N ILE A 220 19.50 9.96 1.89
CA ILE A 220 20.93 10.15 2.12
C ILE A 220 21.33 9.47 3.42
N ASP A 221 22.26 8.54 3.35
CA ASP A 221 22.90 7.97 4.52
C ASP A 221 23.95 8.95 5.06
N ARG A 222 23.73 9.49 6.27
CA ARG A 222 24.58 10.53 6.84
C ARG A 222 25.99 10.05 7.22
N GLU A 223 26.13 8.73 7.45
CA GLU A 223 27.43 8.15 7.85
C GLU A 223 28.30 7.86 6.64
N SER A 224 27.73 7.24 5.61
CA SER A 224 28.48 6.86 4.40
C SER A 224 28.47 7.94 3.32
N GLY A 225 27.50 8.85 3.33
CA GLY A 225 27.24 9.80 2.25
C GLY A 225 26.55 9.16 1.03
N GLU A 226 26.20 7.89 1.08
CA GLU A 226 25.53 7.18 -0.01
C GLU A 226 24.12 7.74 -0.22
N VAL A 227 23.71 7.86 -1.51
CA VAL A 227 22.39 8.39 -1.88
C VAL A 227 21.59 7.30 -2.57
N PHE A 228 20.42 7.02 -2.01
CA PHE A 228 19.47 6.05 -2.56
C PHE A 228 18.29 6.78 -3.20
N TYR A 229 17.66 6.11 -4.16
CA TYR A 229 16.42 6.52 -4.80
C TYR A 229 15.48 5.32 -4.92
N GLY A 230 14.17 5.55 -4.71
CA GLY A 230 13.15 4.52 -4.87
C GLY A 230 13.20 3.37 -3.86
N ARG A 231 14.18 3.35 -2.94
CA ARG A 231 14.27 2.33 -1.89
C ARG A 231 14.92 2.87 -0.61
N VAL A 232 14.37 2.47 0.52
CA VAL A 232 14.99 2.62 1.84
C VAL A 232 15.63 1.28 2.20
N PRO A 233 16.95 1.22 2.40
CA PRO A 233 17.62 -0.03 2.76
C PRO A 233 17.12 -0.60 4.10
N ALA A 234 17.19 -1.92 4.25
CA ALA A 234 16.73 -2.62 5.44
C ALA A 234 17.33 -2.04 6.73
N TYR A 235 16.50 -2.05 7.79
CA TYR A 235 16.88 -1.60 9.14
C TYR A 235 17.38 -0.15 9.23
N SER A 236 17.04 0.69 8.25
CA SER A 236 17.36 2.13 8.28
C SER A 236 16.42 2.88 9.21
N VAL A 237 16.98 3.84 9.95
CA VAL A 237 16.20 4.84 10.70
C VAL A 237 16.27 6.15 9.92
N VAL A 238 15.11 6.61 9.45
CA VAL A 238 14.99 7.72 8.50
C VAL A 238 14.23 8.88 9.13
N VAL A 239 14.78 10.07 9.01
CA VAL A 239 14.15 11.32 9.47
C VAL A 239 14.00 12.32 8.33
N PRO A 240 13.10 13.33 8.46
CA PRO A 240 13.03 14.40 7.47
C PRO A 240 14.29 15.27 7.56
N GLY A 241 14.76 15.74 6.42
CA GLY A 241 15.92 16.62 6.34
C GLY A 241 15.93 17.41 5.06
N ASN A 242 17.06 18.02 4.78
CA ASN A 242 17.27 18.78 3.56
C ASN A 242 18.73 18.70 3.10
N VAL A 243 18.95 19.04 1.84
CA VAL A 243 20.28 19.12 1.22
C VAL A 243 20.41 20.43 0.46
N ALA A 244 21.57 21.06 0.54
CA ALA A 244 21.84 22.27 -0.23
C ALA A 244 21.76 21.97 -1.74
N SER A 245 21.04 22.78 -2.48
CA SER A 245 21.00 22.69 -3.94
C SER A 245 22.30 23.21 -4.53
N THR A 246 22.80 22.50 -5.52
CA THR A 246 23.95 22.95 -6.34
C THR A 246 23.53 23.93 -7.44
N LYS A 247 22.22 24.13 -7.64
CA LYS A 247 21.64 25.00 -8.67
C LYS A 247 20.72 26.02 -8.02
N GLY A 248 20.68 27.21 -8.57
CA GLY A 248 19.80 28.30 -8.12
C GLY A 248 20.30 28.95 -6.86
N GLN A 249 21.21 29.92 -7.00
CA GLN A 249 21.55 30.84 -5.92
C GLN A 249 20.49 31.94 -5.83
N ARG A 250 20.16 32.37 -4.61
CA ARG A 250 19.38 33.58 -4.35
C ARG A 250 20.26 34.81 -4.63
N GLU A 251 19.65 35.97 -4.85
CA GLU A 251 20.34 37.25 -5.06
C GLU A 251 21.35 37.59 -3.96
N ASN A 252 21.13 37.09 -2.75
CA ASN A 252 22.02 37.25 -1.60
C ASN A 252 23.16 36.20 -1.53
N GLY A 253 23.35 35.39 -2.55
CA GLY A 253 24.38 34.34 -2.64
C GLY A 253 24.09 33.05 -1.86
N GLN A 254 22.93 32.94 -1.18
CA GLN A 254 22.57 31.75 -0.45
C GLN A 254 22.05 30.65 -1.41
N ASN A 255 22.46 29.42 -1.19
CA ASN A 255 21.94 28.28 -1.90
C ASN A 255 20.51 27.94 -1.42
N LEU A 256 19.68 27.47 -2.35
CA LEU A 256 18.39 26.83 -2.01
C LEU A 256 18.66 25.53 -1.25
N SER A 257 17.76 25.19 -0.33
CA SER A 257 17.74 23.90 0.33
C SER A 257 16.55 23.09 -0.18
N LEU A 258 16.80 21.86 -0.56
CA LEU A 258 15.79 20.94 -1.07
C LEU A 258 15.52 19.86 -0.03
N TYR A 259 14.27 19.43 0.07
CA TYR A 259 13.89 18.31 0.92
C TYR A 259 14.68 17.05 0.57
N ALA A 260 15.08 16.30 1.59
CA ALA A 260 15.67 14.98 1.49
C ALA A 260 15.26 14.14 2.71
N ALA A 261 15.19 12.83 2.54
CA ALA A 261 15.09 11.89 3.65
C ALA A 261 16.51 11.52 4.11
N ILE A 262 16.75 11.51 5.41
CA ILE A 262 18.09 11.26 5.95
C ILE A 262 18.07 9.96 6.75
N ILE A 263 18.89 9.00 6.35
CA ILE A 263 19.19 7.82 7.17
C ILE A 263 20.18 8.29 8.25
N VAL A 264 19.71 8.34 9.50
CA VAL A 264 20.53 8.79 10.63
C VAL A 264 21.31 7.67 11.26
N LYS A 265 20.85 6.43 11.11
CA LYS A 265 21.57 5.23 11.52
C LYS A 265 21.01 4.00 10.81
N ARG A 266 21.81 2.94 10.77
CA ARG A 266 21.34 1.58 10.45
C ARG A 266 21.55 0.70 11.66
N VAL A 267 20.59 -0.14 11.94
CA VAL A 267 20.65 -1.09 13.05
C VAL A 267 20.60 -2.51 12.52
N ASP A 268 21.00 -3.47 13.34
CA ASP A 268 20.79 -4.87 13.03
C ASP A 268 19.41 -5.35 13.54
N GLU A 269 19.02 -6.54 13.12
CA GLU A 269 17.74 -7.15 13.53
C GLU A 269 17.63 -7.29 15.05
N LYS A 270 18.74 -7.65 15.72
CA LYS A 270 18.78 -7.83 17.17
C LYS A 270 18.56 -6.51 17.90
N THR A 271 19.18 -5.44 17.44
CA THR A 271 19.00 -4.08 17.98
C THR A 271 17.57 -3.61 17.70
N ARG A 272 17.06 -3.81 16.48
CA ARG A 272 15.69 -3.43 16.10
C ARG A 272 14.64 -4.11 16.98
N SER A 273 14.83 -5.39 17.32
CA SER A 273 13.88 -6.14 18.15
C SER A 273 13.89 -5.75 19.63
N LYS A 274 14.97 -5.16 20.13
CA LYS A 274 15.16 -4.84 21.55
C LYS A 274 14.99 -3.35 21.88
N THR A 275 15.12 -2.48 20.89
CA THR A 275 15.11 -1.03 21.08
C THR A 275 13.75 -0.47 20.71
N SER A 276 13.18 0.36 21.58
CA SER A 276 11.92 1.03 21.27
C SER A 276 12.05 2.00 20.10
N ILE A 277 10.94 2.23 19.38
CA ILE A 277 10.93 3.17 18.25
C ILE A 277 11.42 4.55 18.69
N ASN A 278 10.99 5.02 19.86
CA ASN A 278 11.39 6.35 20.37
C ASN A 278 12.89 6.44 20.66
N GLU A 279 13.51 5.35 21.11
CA GLU A 279 14.97 5.31 21.33
C GLU A 279 15.73 5.26 20.01
N LEU A 280 15.21 4.53 19.01
CA LEU A 280 15.80 4.50 17.67
C LEU A 280 15.81 5.88 17.00
N LEU A 281 14.78 6.69 17.25
CA LEU A 281 14.62 8.03 16.68
C LEU A 281 15.39 9.11 17.44
N ARG A 282 16.03 8.80 18.58
CA ARG A 282 16.92 9.73 19.29
C ARG A 282 18.33 9.68 18.70
N ASP A 283 18.96 10.84 18.59
CA ASP A 283 20.38 10.98 18.24
C ASP A 283 21.29 10.49 19.36
#